data_558e049ed8a3bbe6a53321afa10df0cd
#
_entry.id   558e049ed8a3bbe6a53321afa10df0cd
#
_cell.length_a   1.000
_cell.length_b   1.000
_cell.length_c   1.000
_cell.angle_alpha   90.00
_cell.angle_beta   90.00
_cell.angle_gamma   90.00
#
_symmetry.space_group_name_H-M   'P 1'
#
loop_
_entity.id
_entity.type
_entity.pdbx_description
1 polymer ?
#
loop_
_entity_poly.entity_id
_entity_poly.type
_entity_poly.pdbx_seq_one_letter_code
_entity_poly.pdbx_strand_id
1 'polypeptide(L)'
;MTYKISIRLPRFAIAILVAFLLPFTACSNSKNQLPDSLGTHLFTPVKLPEKLKFAGEDVPMEYFDVRESLDRELLSNVYFHSQTIRYVKSMPRYFSIIEPILKSNGIPEDFKYLCVAESGFDPKAISPAKAAGMWQLLESTAKENGLEVNADVDERYHIEKSTEVACRMFKSAYQKFGSWALVAASYNGGRAGLDQKITQQKVKSYYDLLFVEETTRYVFRILALKMVMEDPEKYGFKVDKKDLYPIIETKDVEVKGSIADLAAFAINKGINYKILKMFNPWLRDTLLKNSTRKTYILKIPEKGFRTKTN
;
A
#
# COMPACT_ATOMS: atom_id res chain seq x y z
N MET A 1 0.23 -37.74 -66.02
CA MET A 1 1.70 -38.03 -65.78
C MET A 1 1.84 -38.42 -64.33
N THR A 2 1.88 -39.68 -64.05
CA THR A 2 1.96 -40.31 -62.76
C THR A 2 3.36 -40.84 -62.53
N TYR A 3 4.10 -40.27 -61.58
CA TYR A 3 5.43 -40.82 -61.22
C TYR A 3 5.24 -41.77 -60.03
N LYS A 4 5.56 -43.06 -60.29
CA LYS A 4 5.78 -44.10 -59.28
C LYS A 4 7.22 -44.04 -58.82
N ILE A 5 7.41 -43.80 -57.50
CA ILE A 5 8.71 -43.98 -56.85
C ILE A 5 8.71 -45.34 -56.15
N SER A 6 9.62 -46.22 -56.64
CA SER A 6 9.86 -47.53 -56.04
C SER A 6 10.98 -47.42 -55.01
N ILE A 7 10.74 -47.75 -53.77
CA ILE A 7 11.75 -47.83 -52.71
C ILE A 7 12.11 -49.32 -52.51
N ARG A 8 13.32 -49.67 -52.82
CA ARG A 8 13.94 -51.00 -52.54
C ARG A 8 14.50 -50.96 -51.12
N LEU A 9 14.03 -51.89 -50.29
CA LEU A 9 14.63 -52.21 -48.99
C LEU A 9 15.76 -53.24 -49.15
N PRO A 10 16.90 -53.05 -48.48
CA PRO A 10 17.91 -54.13 -48.39
C PRO A 10 17.61 -55.06 -47.20
N ARG A 11 17.73 -56.33 -47.45
CA ARG A 11 17.71 -57.42 -46.47
C ARG A 11 19.10 -57.53 -45.81
N PHE A 12 19.06 -58.03 -44.58
CA PHE A 12 20.09 -58.51 -43.63
C PHE A 12 20.37 -57.56 -42.47
N ALA A 13 19.97 -57.93 -41.22
CA ALA A 13 20.70 -58.88 -40.40
C ALA A 13 19.86 -59.25 -39.14
N ILE A 14 19.82 -60.53 -38.91
CA ILE A 14 19.34 -61.16 -37.67
C ILE A 14 20.38 -60.88 -36.57
N ALA A 15 20.06 -60.13 -35.53
CA ALA A 15 20.87 -60.05 -34.33
C ALA A 15 20.08 -60.59 -33.15
N ILE A 16 20.70 -61.57 -32.55
CA ILE A 16 20.26 -62.41 -31.43
C ILE A 16 19.96 -61.50 -30.20
N LEU A 17 18.74 -61.58 -29.72
CA LEU A 17 18.32 -60.92 -28.46
C LEU A 17 18.64 -61.87 -27.30
N VAL A 18 19.75 -61.67 -26.61
CA VAL A 18 20.04 -62.28 -25.31
C VAL A 18 19.28 -61.54 -24.24
N ALA A 19 18.24 -62.17 -23.71
CA ALA A 19 17.47 -61.63 -22.58
C ALA A 19 18.31 -61.74 -21.29
N PHE A 20 18.80 -60.61 -20.81
CA PHE A 20 19.30 -60.46 -19.44
C PHE A 20 18.13 -60.32 -18.50
N LEU A 21 17.76 -61.35 -17.81
CA LEU A 21 16.86 -61.32 -16.62
C LEU A 21 17.65 -60.70 -15.46
N LEU A 22 17.53 -59.37 -15.28
CA LEU A 22 17.91 -58.74 -14.04
C LEU A 22 16.71 -58.81 -13.05
N PRO A 23 16.95 -59.15 -11.80
CA PRO A 23 15.86 -59.16 -10.82
C PRO A 23 15.40 -57.73 -10.56
N PHE A 24 14.16 -57.46 -10.84
CA PHE A 24 13.46 -56.25 -10.39
C PHE A 24 13.43 -56.32 -8.86
N THR A 25 14.42 -55.72 -8.21
CA THR A 25 14.26 -55.33 -6.78
C THR A 25 13.18 -54.28 -6.71
N ALA A 26 12.08 -54.70 -6.09
CA ALA A 26 10.98 -53.80 -5.74
C ALA A 26 11.55 -52.64 -4.92
N CYS A 27 11.75 -51.50 -5.58
CA CYS A 27 11.98 -50.24 -4.89
C CYS A 27 10.69 -49.95 -4.16
N SER A 28 10.71 -50.10 -2.85
CA SER A 28 9.61 -49.75 -1.97
C SER A 28 9.11 -48.36 -2.31
N ASN A 29 7.82 -48.25 -2.59
CA ASN A 29 7.07 -46.99 -2.70
C ASN A 29 7.32 -46.18 -1.43
N SER A 30 8.37 -45.36 -1.41
CA SER A 30 8.33 -44.16 -0.63
C SER A 30 7.27 -43.29 -1.33
N LYS A 31 6.08 -43.28 -0.76
CA LYS A 31 5.11 -42.24 -1.03
C LYS A 31 5.85 -40.93 -0.78
N ASN A 32 6.39 -40.33 -1.82
CA ASN A 32 6.64 -38.91 -1.84
C ASN A 32 5.25 -38.28 -1.66
N GLN A 33 4.82 -38.17 -0.43
CA GLN A 33 3.81 -37.19 -0.06
C GLN A 33 4.42 -35.85 -0.42
N LEU A 34 4.05 -35.33 -1.59
CA LEU A 34 4.10 -33.90 -1.83
C LEU A 34 3.55 -33.27 -0.56
N PRO A 35 4.24 -32.29 0.04
CA PRO A 35 3.72 -31.66 1.24
C PRO A 35 2.31 -31.20 0.95
N ASP A 36 1.37 -31.58 1.81
CA ASP A 36 -0.07 -31.20 1.81
C ASP A 36 -0.30 -29.69 1.92
N SER A 37 0.70 -28.89 1.60
CA SER A 37 0.71 -27.44 1.65
C SER A 37 0.14 -26.73 0.42
N LEU A 38 -0.24 -27.48 -0.61
CA LEU A 38 -1.16 -27.01 -1.64
C LEU A 38 -2.57 -27.45 -1.24
N GLY A 39 -2.99 -27.02 -0.04
CA GLY A 39 -4.39 -27.08 0.35
C GLY A 39 -5.20 -26.48 -0.80
N THR A 40 -6.20 -27.21 -1.26
CA THR A 40 -7.21 -26.72 -2.20
C THR A 40 -7.74 -25.40 -1.62
N HIS A 41 -7.24 -24.26 -2.12
CA HIS A 41 -7.78 -22.96 -1.77
C HIS A 41 -9.19 -22.90 -2.35
N LEU A 42 -10.18 -23.24 -1.52
CA LEU A 42 -11.57 -23.02 -1.86
C LEU A 42 -11.79 -21.51 -1.88
N PHE A 43 -12.08 -21.00 -3.05
CA PHE A 43 -12.49 -19.59 -3.21
C PHE A 43 -13.95 -19.51 -2.70
N THR A 44 -14.12 -18.85 -1.57
CA THR A 44 -15.43 -18.67 -0.94
C THR A 44 -15.78 -17.19 -0.86
N PRO A 45 -17.07 -16.84 -0.95
CA PRO A 45 -17.50 -15.45 -0.72
C PRO A 45 -17.04 -14.96 0.66
N VAL A 46 -16.69 -13.68 0.73
CA VAL A 46 -16.31 -13.03 1.98
C VAL A 46 -17.58 -12.74 2.79
N LYS A 47 -17.58 -13.11 4.08
CA LYS A 47 -18.72 -12.84 4.95
C LYS A 47 -18.76 -11.35 5.31
N LEU A 48 -19.82 -10.66 4.88
CA LEU A 48 -20.06 -9.26 5.24
C LEU A 48 -20.55 -9.13 6.69
N PRO A 49 -20.17 -8.05 7.40
CA PRO A 49 -20.71 -7.76 8.72
C PRO A 49 -22.17 -7.26 8.62
N GLU A 50 -22.93 -7.46 9.68
CA GLU A 50 -24.28 -6.88 9.79
C GLU A 50 -24.24 -5.39 10.13
N LYS A 51 -23.23 -4.97 10.90
CA LYS A 51 -23.01 -3.58 11.31
C LYS A 51 -21.58 -3.20 11.05
N LEU A 52 -21.37 -1.99 10.57
CA LEU A 52 -20.05 -1.44 10.29
C LEU A 52 -20.03 0.05 10.62
N LYS A 53 -18.90 0.55 11.09
CA LYS A 53 -18.67 1.98 11.31
C LYS A 53 -17.45 2.47 10.56
N PHE A 54 -17.56 3.69 10.04
CA PHE A 54 -16.45 4.45 9.52
C PHE A 54 -16.26 5.73 10.32
N ALA A 55 -15.12 5.89 10.95
CA ALA A 55 -14.81 7.07 11.78
C ALA A 55 -15.88 7.37 12.84
N GLY A 56 -16.50 6.32 13.40
CA GLY A 56 -17.58 6.43 14.38
C GLY A 56 -18.99 6.59 13.80
N GLU A 57 -19.14 6.90 12.51
CA GLU A 57 -20.41 7.00 11.80
C GLU A 57 -20.89 5.61 11.35
N ASP A 58 -22.21 5.36 11.41
CA ASP A 58 -22.77 4.10 10.94
C ASP A 58 -22.76 4.02 9.41
N VAL A 59 -22.36 2.87 8.89
CA VAL A 59 -22.47 2.51 7.47
C VAL A 59 -23.81 1.81 7.30
N PRO A 60 -24.70 2.25 6.37
CA PRO A 60 -26.06 1.73 6.24
C PRO A 60 -26.07 0.35 5.55
N MET A 61 -25.64 -0.67 6.31
CA MET A 61 -25.47 -2.05 5.83
C MET A 61 -26.80 -2.77 5.54
N GLU A 62 -27.93 -2.16 5.84
CA GLU A 62 -29.29 -2.61 5.47
C GLU A 62 -29.59 -2.45 3.97
N TYR A 63 -28.87 -1.56 3.27
CA TYR A 63 -29.09 -1.33 1.83
C TYR A 63 -28.26 -2.30 0.98
N PHE A 64 -28.88 -2.84 -0.05
CA PHE A 64 -28.28 -3.86 -0.92
C PHE A 64 -27.05 -3.32 -1.68
N ASP A 65 -27.13 -2.11 -2.21
CA ASP A 65 -26.08 -1.45 -2.99
C ASP A 65 -24.85 -1.11 -2.14
N VAL A 66 -25.04 -0.74 -0.88
CA VAL A 66 -23.96 -0.54 0.11
C VAL A 66 -23.25 -1.87 0.39
N ARG A 67 -24.02 -2.95 0.57
CA ARG A 67 -23.46 -4.29 0.80
C ARG A 67 -22.68 -4.80 -0.40
N GLU A 68 -23.23 -4.67 -1.61
CA GLU A 68 -22.58 -5.11 -2.85
C GLU A 68 -21.30 -4.30 -3.13
N SER A 69 -21.31 -3.00 -2.86
CA SER A 69 -20.15 -2.12 -2.99
C SER A 69 -19.04 -2.50 -2.02
N LEU A 70 -19.37 -2.82 -0.76
CA LEU A 70 -18.40 -3.29 0.22
C LEU A 70 -17.86 -4.68 -0.14
N ASP A 71 -18.73 -5.61 -0.56
CA ASP A 71 -18.35 -6.96 -0.98
C ASP A 71 -17.32 -6.92 -2.11
N ARG A 72 -17.56 -6.10 -3.11
CA ARG A 72 -16.64 -5.89 -4.23
C ARG A 72 -15.24 -5.48 -3.78
N GLU A 73 -15.13 -4.53 -2.85
CA GLU A 73 -13.84 -4.06 -2.36
C GLU A 73 -13.18 -5.07 -1.41
N LEU A 74 -13.96 -5.80 -0.61
CA LEU A 74 -13.45 -6.88 0.21
C LEU A 74 -12.88 -8.02 -0.65
N LEU A 75 -13.63 -8.47 -1.66
CA LEU A 75 -13.14 -9.48 -2.61
C LEU A 75 -11.84 -9.05 -3.27
N SER A 76 -11.76 -7.77 -3.71
CA SER A 76 -10.54 -7.23 -4.30
C SER A 76 -9.35 -7.30 -3.35
N ASN A 77 -9.51 -6.96 -2.07
CA ASN A 77 -8.43 -6.98 -1.09
C ASN A 77 -8.09 -8.41 -0.62
N VAL A 78 -9.10 -9.26 -0.41
CA VAL A 78 -8.89 -10.63 0.08
C VAL A 78 -8.19 -11.49 -0.97
N TYR A 79 -8.53 -11.35 -2.25
CA TYR A 79 -7.95 -12.16 -3.32
C TYR A 79 -6.72 -11.54 -3.99
N PHE A 80 -6.35 -10.31 -3.64
CA PHE A 80 -5.06 -9.74 -4.02
C PHE A 80 -4.00 -9.95 -2.94
N HIS A 81 -3.73 -11.22 -2.63
CA HIS A 81 -2.96 -11.69 -1.49
C HIS A 81 -1.61 -10.99 -1.30
N SER A 82 -0.80 -10.86 -2.35
CA SER A 82 0.54 -10.29 -2.27
C SER A 82 0.54 -8.85 -1.79
N GLN A 83 -0.42 -8.06 -2.25
CA GLN A 83 -0.57 -6.67 -1.85
C GLN A 83 -1.07 -6.56 -0.41
N THR A 84 -2.09 -7.33 -0.05
CA THR A 84 -2.67 -7.31 1.30
C THR A 84 -1.68 -7.77 2.36
N ILE A 85 -0.94 -8.87 2.10
CA ILE A 85 0.15 -9.33 3.00
C ILE A 85 1.19 -8.22 3.18
N ARG A 86 1.59 -7.53 2.09
CA ARG A 86 2.55 -6.42 2.18
C ARG A 86 2.01 -5.27 3.03
N TYR A 87 0.72 -4.95 2.94
CA TYR A 87 0.10 -3.93 3.77
C TYR A 87 0.14 -4.33 5.25
N VAL A 88 -0.30 -5.54 5.59
CA VAL A 88 -0.26 -6.05 6.96
C VAL A 88 1.16 -6.02 7.53
N LYS A 89 2.17 -6.46 6.76
CA LYS A 89 3.58 -6.43 7.18
C LYS A 89 4.11 -5.01 7.40
N SER A 90 3.56 -4.01 6.71
CA SER A 90 4.02 -2.62 6.76
C SER A 90 3.35 -1.80 7.87
N MET A 91 2.20 -2.23 8.39
CA MET A 91 1.41 -1.50 9.40
C MET A 91 2.25 -0.98 10.57
N PRO A 92 3.05 -1.80 11.29
CA PRO A 92 3.73 -1.32 12.49
C PRO A 92 4.66 -0.14 12.21
N ARG A 93 5.33 -0.18 11.05
CA ARG A 93 6.30 0.86 10.66
C ARG A 93 5.66 2.19 10.37
N TYR A 94 4.53 2.21 9.66
CA TYR A 94 3.95 3.46 9.19
C TYR A 94 2.84 3.98 10.10
N PHE A 95 2.06 3.09 10.71
CA PHE A 95 1.04 3.51 11.66
C PHE A 95 1.64 4.11 12.94
N SER A 96 2.83 3.64 13.38
CA SER A 96 3.54 4.28 14.50
C SER A 96 3.87 5.76 14.27
N ILE A 97 3.94 6.20 13.01
CA ILE A 97 4.17 7.61 12.64
C ILE A 97 2.84 8.34 12.45
N ILE A 98 1.90 7.72 11.74
CA ILE A 98 0.65 8.36 11.30
C ILE A 98 -0.35 8.52 12.46
N GLU A 99 -0.58 7.46 13.24
CA GLU A 99 -1.60 7.45 14.31
C GLU A 99 -1.43 8.55 15.37
N PRO A 100 -0.22 8.79 15.91
CA PRO A 100 -0.03 9.88 16.87
C PRO A 100 -0.40 11.25 16.29
N ILE A 101 -0.13 11.48 15.00
CA ILE A 101 -0.43 12.74 14.31
C ILE A 101 -1.94 12.88 14.08
N LEU A 102 -2.63 11.82 13.63
CA LEU A 102 -4.09 11.83 13.51
C LEU A 102 -4.73 12.15 14.87
N LYS A 103 -4.31 11.44 15.92
CA LYS A 103 -4.81 11.59 17.29
C LYS A 103 -4.59 13.01 17.83
N SER A 104 -3.39 13.57 17.72
CA SER A 104 -3.08 14.94 18.19
C SER A 104 -3.87 16.01 17.46
N ASN A 105 -4.26 15.70 16.22
CA ASN A 105 -5.12 16.56 15.41
C ASN A 105 -6.62 16.31 15.60
N GLY A 106 -7.05 15.36 16.42
CA GLY A 106 -8.46 15.01 16.61
C GLY A 106 -9.12 14.43 15.35
N ILE A 107 -8.35 13.79 14.49
CA ILE A 107 -8.85 13.07 13.31
C ILE A 107 -9.13 11.62 13.71
N PRO A 108 -10.27 11.04 13.31
CA PRO A 108 -10.57 9.64 13.58
C PRO A 108 -9.48 8.72 13.03
N GLU A 109 -9.16 7.70 13.82
CA GLU A 109 -8.07 6.76 13.51
C GLU A 109 -8.27 6.02 12.18
N ASP A 110 -9.50 5.80 11.77
CA ASP A 110 -9.84 5.14 10.50
C ASP A 110 -9.22 5.81 9.28
N PHE A 111 -8.87 7.09 9.36
CA PHE A 111 -8.20 7.82 8.28
C PHE A 111 -6.78 7.31 7.99
N LYS A 112 -6.18 6.50 8.86
CA LYS A 112 -4.93 5.78 8.54
C LYS A 112 -5.10 4.83 7.36
N TYR A 113 -6.29 4.22 7.20
CA TYR A 113 -6.60 3.33 6.06
C TYR A 113 -6.83 4.10 4.75
N LEU A 114 -7.23 5.38 4.84
CA LEU A 114 -7.24 6.27 3.67
C LEU A 114 -5.82 6.45 3.12
N CYS A 115 -4.82 6.67 3.98
CA CYS A 115 -3.42 6.74 3.57
C CYS A 115 -2.95 5.45 2.86
N VAL A 116 -3.42 4.29 3.33
CA VAL A 116 -3.15 3.00 2.65
C VAL A 116 -3.82 2.94 1.28
N ALA A 117 -5.07 3.40 1.17
CA ALA A 117 -5.80 3.44 -0.10
C ALA A 117 -5.11 4.32 -1.14
N GLU A 118 -4.46 5.41 -0.72
CA GLU A 118 -3.75 6.35 -1.59
C GLU A 118 -2.43 5.81 -2.13
N SER A 119 -1.61 5.22 -1.28
CA SER A 119 -0.22 4.89 -1.64
C SER A 119 0.18 3.43 -1.46
N GLY A 120 -0.64 2.63 -0.79
CA GLY A 120 -0.26 1.26 -0.39
C GLY A 120 0.99 1.22 0.50
N PHE A 121 1.19 2.23 1.34
CA PHE A 121 2.39 2.42 2.15
C PHE A 121 3.68 2.65 1.34
N ASP A 122 3.59 3.15 0.11
CA ASP A 122 4.79 3.57 -0.61
C ASP A 122 5.05 5.07 -0.37
N PRO A 123 6.06 5.43 0.43
CA PRO A 123 6.39 6.84 0.69
C PRO A 123 6.93 7.57 -0.55
N LYS A 124 7.20 6.84 -1.64
CA LYS A 124 7.69 7.39 -2.90
C LYS A 124 6.66 7.33 -4.03
N ALA A 125 5.42 6.94 -3.70
CA ALA A 125 4.35 6.84 -4.67
C ALA A 125 4.17 8.15 -5.46
N ILE A 126 3.94 8.02 -6.75
CA ILE A 126 3.58 9.12 -7.64
C ILE A 126 2.50 8.64 -8.61
N SER A 127 1.41 9.38 -8.70
CA SER A 127 0.31 9.07 -9.61
C SER A 127 0.51 9.66 -11.01
N PRO A 128 -0.25 9.23 -12.03
CA PRO A 128 -0.28 9.87 -13.35
C PRO A 128 -0.60 11.37 -13.28
N ALA A 129 -1.42 11.80 -12.32
CA ALA A 129 -1.72 13.21 -12.06
C ALA A 129 -0.63 13.94 -11.26
N LYS A 130 0.54 13.29 -11.02
CA LYS A 130 1.66 13.81 -10.24
C LYS A 130 1.33 14.11 -8.78
N ALA A 131 0.30 13.50 -8.23
CA ALA A 131 0.13 13.43 -6.78
C ALA A 131 1.24 12.57 -6.19
N ALA A 132 1.76 12.93 -5.01
CA ALA A 132 3.00 12.34 -4.49
C ALA A 132 2.93 11.99 -3.00
N GLY A 133 3.72 10.98 -2.62
CA GLY A 133 3.95 10.54 -1.24
C GLY A 133 2.82 9.69 -0.67
N MET A 134 2.88 9.45 0.63
CA MET A 134 1.93 8.58 1.36
C MET A 134 0.47 9.04 1.22
N TRP A 135 0.25 10.34 1.18
CA TRP A 135 -1.06 10.98 1.13
C TRP A 135 -1.47 11.44 -0.26
N GLN A 136 -0.67 11.16 -1.30
CA GLN A 136 -0.94 11.53 -2.69
C GLN A 136 -1.39 12.98 -2.87
N LEU A 137 -0.62 13.91 -2.28
CA LEU A 137 -0.90 15.34 -2.40
C LEU A 137 -0.49 15.86 -3.79
N LEU A 138 -1.34 16.66 -4.41
CA LEU A 138 -0.97 17.44 -5.58
C LEU A 138 -0.03 18.57 -5.17
N GLU A 139 0.84 19.00 -6.10
CA GLU A 139 1.83 20.05 -5.82
C GLU A 139 1.19 21.38 -5.40
N SER A 140 0.13 21.81 -6.09
CA SER A 140 -0.61 23.01 -5.74
C SER A 140 -1.18 22.93 -4.33
N THR A 141 -1.87 21.83 -4.01
CA THR A 141 -2.44 21.58 -2.68
C THR A 141 -1.36 21.57 -1.59
N ALA A 142 -0.22 20.97 -1.86
CA ALA A 142 0.90 20.92 -0.93
C ALA A 142 1.43 22.33 -0.63
N LYS A 143 1.69 23.12 -1.67
CA LYS A 143 2.17 24.50 -1.55
C LYS A 143 1.16 25.42 -0.84
N GLU A 144 -0.12 25.34 -1.18
CA GLU A 144 -1.20 26.08 -0.54
C GLU A 144 -1.29 25.76 0.98
N ASN A 145 -0.91 24.55 1.37
CA ASN A 145 -0.87 24.11 2.77
C ASN A 145 0.52 24.26 3.42
N GLY A 146 1.44 24.99 2.79
CA GLY A 146 2.74 25.39 3.37
C GLY A 146 3.84 24.34 3.27
N LEU A 147 3.68 23.29 2.45
CA LEU A 147 4.76 22.37 2.15
C LEU A 147 5.71 22.97 1.10
N GLU A 148 6.98 22.74 1.28
CA GLU A 148 8.00 23.07 0.31
C GLU A 148 8.05 22.01 -0.81
N VAL A 149 7.92 22.48 -2.06
CA VAL A 149 8.03 21.63 -3.25
C VAL A 149 8.87 22.38 -4.30
N ASN A 150 10.10 21.90 -4.48
CA ASN A 150 11.05 22.40 -5.47
C ASN A 150 11.95 21.25 -5.97
N ALA A 151 13.02 21.57 -6.71
CA ALA A 151 13.91 20.55 -7.26
C ALA A 151 14.70 19.76 -6.20
N ASP A 152 15.09 20.41 -5.10
CA ASP A 152 15.93 19.79 -4.07
C ASP A 152 15.09 19.15 -2.96
N VAL A 153 13.92 19.74 -2.67
CA VAL A 153 13.02 19.38 -1.56
C VAL A 153 11.60 19.21 -2.09
N ASP A 154 10.98 18.07 -1.71
CA ASP A 154 9.55 17.85 -1.94
C ASP A 154 8.94 17.24 -0.68
N GLU A 155 8.35 18.09 0.17
CA GLU A 155 7.81 17.68 1.46
C GLU A 155 6.51 16.85 1.36
N ARG A 156 5.97 16.60 0.17
CA ARG A 156 4.90 15.63 -0.05
C ARG A 156 5.36 14.21 0.30
N TYR A 157 6.66 13.96 0.17
CA TYR A 157 7.30 12.68 0.55
C TYR A 157 7.71 12.63 2.04
N HIS A 158 7.55 13.71 2.79
CA HIS A 158 7.82 13.76 4.23
C HIS A 158 6.59 13.28 4.99
N ILE A 159 6.64 12.07 5.55
CA ILE A 159 5.46 11.39 6.10
C ILE A 159 4.77 12.24 7.16
N GLU A 160 5.50 12.75 8.14
CA GLU A 160 4.93 13.54 9.24
C GLU A 160 4.30 14.84 8.71
N LYS A 161 5.02 15.61 7.91
CA LYS A 161 4.51 16.90 7.39
C LYS A 161 3.31 16.74 6.46
N SER A 162 3.34 15.74 5.59
CA SER A 162 2.21 15.44 4.71
C SER A 162 0.99 14.93 5.48
N THR A 163 1.19 14.19 6.59
CA THR A 163 0.12 13.78 7.50
C THR A 163 -0.53 14.98 8.18
N GLU A 164 0.27 15.95 8.64
CA GLU A 164 -0.25 17.21 9.22
C GLU A 164 -1.08 18.01 8.20
N VAL A 165 -0.65 18.04 6.94
CA VAL A 165 -1.44 18.67 5.86
C VAL A 165 -2.76 17.93 5.65
N ALA A 166 -2.72 16.60 5.54
CA ALA A 166 -3.93 15.78 5.41
C ALA A 166 -4.91 16.04 6.56
N CYS A 167 -4.42 16.10 7.80
CA CYS A 167 -5.25 16.43 8.98
C CYS A 167 -5.95 17.80 8.83
N ARG A 168 -5.23 18.83 8.40
CA ARG A 168 -5.84 20.16 8.17
C ARG A 168 -6.91 20.11 7.07
N MET A 169 -6.64 19.38 5.99
CA MET A 169 -7.61 19.18 4.91
C MET A 169 -8.87 18.46 5.40
N PHE A 170 -8.72 17.42 6.22
CA PHE A 170 -9.86 16.68 6.79
C PHE A 170 -10.69 17.54 7.73
N LYS A 171 -10.06 18.30 8.64
CA LYS A 171 -10.77 19.23 9.54
C LYS A 171 -11.59 20.24 8.76
N SER A 172 -10.98 20.89 7.77
CA SER A 172 -11.65 21.88 6.95
C SER A 172 -12.78 21.28 6.10
N ALA A 173 -12.64 20.04 5.63
CA ALA A 173 -13.71 19.34 4.93
C ALA A 173 -14.83 18.94 5.89
N TYR A 174 -14.52 18.48 7.10
CA TYR A 174 -15.53 18.12 8.10
C TYR A 174 -16.36 19.33 8.55
N GLN A 175 -15.73 20.49 8.74
CA GLN A 175 -16.45 21.74 9.00
C GLN A 175 -17.48 22.08 7.93
N LYS A 176 -17.21 21.73 6.67
CA LYS A 176 -18.11 21.98 5.55
C LYS A 176 -19.21 20.92 5.40
N PHE A 177 -18.85 19.65 5.49
CA PHE A 177 -19.72 18.55 5.11
C PHE A 177 -20.38 17.83 6.29
N GLY A 178 -19.80 17.90 7.48
CA GLY A 178 -20.35 17.33 8.72
C GLY A 178 -20.38 15.79 8.78
N SER A 179 -19.75 15.10 7.83
CA SER A 179 -19.68 13.63 7.75
C SER A 179 -18.29 13.18 7.33
N TRP A 180 -17.75 12.19 8.02
CA TRP A 180 -16.43 11.63 7.73
C TRP A 180 -16.41 10.84 6.40
N ALA A 181 -17.52 10.19 6.03
CA ALA A 181 -17.65 9.55 4.73
C ALA A 181 -17.57 10.58 3.59
N LEU A 182 -18.24 11.75 3.74
CA LEU A 182 -18.13 12.85 2.78
C LEU A 182 -16.74 13.50 2.80
N VAL A 183 -16.07 13.58 3.95
CA VAL A 183 -14.67 14.03 4.03
C VAL A 183 -13.76 13.14 3.20
N ALA A 184 -13.85 11.82 3.36
CA ALA A 184 -13.07 10.88 2.59
C ALA A 184 -13.38 10.99 1.08
N ALA A 185 -14.66 11.06 0.70
CA ALA A 185 -15.08 11.25 -0.69
C ALA A 185 -14.52 12.56 -1.28
N SER A 186 -14.52 13.65 -0.50
CA SER A 186 -13.99 14.95 -0.93
C SER A 186 -12.48 14.97 -1.13
N TYR A 187 -11.76 14.11 -0.42
CA TYR A 187 -10.31 13.97 -0.58
C TYR A 187 -9.97 13.38 -1.95
N ASN A 188 -10.71 12.37 -2.38
CA ASN A 188 -10.54 11.72 -3.68
C ASN A 188 -11.13 12.56 -4.84
N GLY A 189 -12.41 12.95 -4.73
CA GLY A 189 -13.16 13.61 -5.82
C GLY A 189 -13.06 15.13 -5.83
N GLY A 190 -12.36 15.73 -4.86
CA GLY A 190 -12.27 17.18 -4.71
C GLY A 190 -13.51 17.81 -4.05
N ARG A 191 -13.28 18.83 -3.22
CA ARG A 191 -14.34 19.49 -2.45
C ARG A 191 -15.39 20.18 -3.28
N ALA A 192 -14.98 20.88 -4.36
CA ALA A 192 -15.90 21.58 -5.23
C ALA A 192 -16.81 20.62 -6.00
N GLY A 193 -16.24 19.51 -6.47
CA GLY A 193 -17.01 18.46 -7.15
C GLY A 193 -18.04 17.81 -6.24
N LEU A 194 -17.67 17.52 -4.99
CA LEU A 194 -18.59 16.97 -4.00
C LEU A 194 -19.72 17.95 -3.68
N ASP A 195 -19.42 19.22 -3.45
CA ASP A 195 -20.39 20.27 -3.16
C ASP A 195 -21.42 20.41 -4.29
N GLN A 196 -20.95 20.40 -5.53
CA GLN A 196 -21.82 20.40 -6.71
C GLN A 196 -22.74 19.18 -6.75
N LYS A 197 -22.23 17.98 -6.43
CA LYS A 197 -23.02 16.73 -6.40
C LYS A 197 -24.11 16.78 -5.33
N ILE A 198 -23.77 17.22 -4.12
CA ILE A 198 -24.74 17.41 -3.03
C ILE A 198 -25.87 18.36 -3.46
N THR A 199 -25.52 19.48 -4.08
CA THR A 199 -26.49 20.49 -4.54
C THR A 199 -27.37 19.96 -5.67
N GLN A 200 -26.79 19.29 -6.65
CA GLN A 200 -27.52 18.77 -7.82
C GLN A 200 -28.46 17.62 -7.46
N GLN A 201 -27.98 16.69 -6.61
CA GLN A 201 -28.73 15.48 -6.26
C GLN A 201 -29.62 15.67 -5.04
N LYS A 202 -29.47 16.78 -4.30
CA LYS A 202 -30.29 17.15 -3.11
C LYS A 202 -30.22 16.13 -1.98
N VAL A 203 -29.11 15.39 -1.86
CA VAL A 203 -28.84 14.42 -0.79
C VAL A 203 -27.52 14.75 -0.10
N LYS A 204 -27.38 14.38 1.18
CA LYS A 204 -26.23 14.70 2.02
C LYS A 204 -25.54 13.47 2.60
N SER A 205 -25.90 12.27 2.14
CA SER A 205 -25.24 11.02 2.51
C SER A 205 -24.33 10.60 1.38
N TYR A 206 -23.10 10.21 1.68
CA TYR A 206 -22.18 9.61 0.70
C TYR A 206 -22.80 8.40 0.02
N TYR A 207 -23.53 7.59 0.77
CA TYR A 207 -24.11 6.33 0.31
C TYR A 207 -25.27 6.52 -0.65
N ASP A 208 -25.87 7.71 -0.72
CA ASP A 208 -26.97 8.06 -1.61
C ASP A 208 -26.52 8.91 -2.81
N LEU A 209 -25.24 9.33 -2.85
CA LEU A 209 -24.71 10.18 -3.90
C LEU A 209 -24.16 9.37 -5.08
N LEU A 210 -24.55 9.74 -6.30
CA LEU A 210 -23.98 9.22 -7.52
C LEU A 210 -22.69 9.96 -7.87
N PHE A 211 -21.57 9.26 -7.79
CA PHE A 211 -20.24 9.75 -8.17
C PHE A 211 -19.71 9.07 -9.43
N VAL A 212 -18.54 9.50 -9.89
CA VAL A 212 -17.73 8.72 -10.82
C VAL A 212 -17.24 7.45 -10.11
N GLU A 213 -16.98 6.40 -10.88
CA GLU A 213 -16.63 5.06 -10.36
C GLU A 213 -15.54 5.09 -9.26
N GLU A 214 -14.49 5.87 -9.46
CA GLU A 214 -13.38 5.96 -8.50
C GLU A 214 -13.86 6.48 -7.13
N THR A 215 -14.63 7.56 -7.10
CA THR A 215 -15.13 8.16 -5.86
C THR A 215 -16.24 7.30 -5.21
N THR A 216 -17.10 6.65 -6.05
CA THR A 216 -18.11 5.70 -5.55
C THR A 216 -17.47 4.54 -4.78
N ARG A 217 -16.31 4.06 -5.22
CA ARG A 217 -15.59 2.94 -4.59
C ARG A 217 -14.73 3.36 -3.40
N TYR A 218 -14.42 4.63 -3.30
CA TYR A 218 -13.31 5.09 -2.46
C TYR A 218 -13.52 4.81 -0.96
N VAL A 219 -14.67 5.18 -0.39
CA VAL A 219 -14.97 4.91 1.03
C VAL A 219 -15.07 3.41 1.30
N PHE A 220 -15.66 2.65 0.38
CA PHE A 220 -15.74 1.18 0.51
C PHE A 220 -14.35 0.52 0.44
N ARG A 221 -13.43 1.07 -0.36
CA ARG A 221 -12.02 0.63 -0.38
C ARG A 221 -11.34 0.87 0.97
N ILE A 222 -11.55 2.03 1.58
CA ILE A 222 -11.03 2.33 2.92
C ILE A 222 -11.62 1.37 3.95
N LEU A 223 -12.92 1.13 3.91
CA LEU A 223 -13.60 0.18 4.79
C LEU A 223 -13.09 -1.25 4.63
N ALA A 224 -12.91 -1.71 3.40
CA ALA A 224 -12.36 -3.04 3.13
C ALA A 224 -10.92 -3.18 3.65
N LEU A 225 -10.07 -2.18 3.43
CA LEU A 225 -8.72 -2.13 3.99
C LEU A 225 -8.75 -2.16 5.52
N LYS A 226 -9.60 -1.34 6.14
CA LYS A 226 -9.81 -1.34 7.59
C LYS A 226 -10.13 -2.75 8.09
N MET A 227 -11.19 -3.37 7.55
CA MET A 227 -11.67 -4.67 8.00
C MET A 227 -10.60 -5.76 7.88
N VAL A 228 -9.90 -5.81 6.74
CA VAL A 228 -8.87 -6.84 6.49
C VAL A 228 -7.62 -6.60 7.34
N MET A 229 -7.22 -5.33 7.54
CA MET A 229 -6.00 -5.00 8.27
C MET A 229 -6.19 -5.03 9.79
N GLU A 230 -7.41 -4.82 10.32
CA GLU A 230 -7.72 -4.94 11.75
C GLU A 230 -7.75 -6.41 12.20
N ASP A 231 -8.21 -7.33 11.34
CA ASP A 231 -8.28 -8.75 11.64
C ASP A 231 -7.87 -9.59 10.41
N PRO A 232 -6.58 -9.63 10.07
CA PRO A 232 -6.12 -10.33 8.88
C PRO A 232 -6.43 -11.83 8.88
N GLU A 233 -6.39 -12.48 10.05
CA GLU A 233 -6.62 -13.92 10.18
C GLU A 233 -8.05 -14.30 9.80
N LYS A 234 -9.03 -13.46 10.14
CA LYS A 234 -10.44 -13.64 9.74
C LYS A 234 -10.61 -13.69 8.21
N TYR A 235 -9.72 -13.03 7.47
CA TYR A 235 -9.72 -12.97 6.00
C TYR A 235 -8.69 -13.92 5.36
N GLY A 236 -8.13 -14.84 6.14
CA GLY A 236 -7.21 -15.89 5.65
C GLY A 236 -5.74 -15.46 5.57
N PHE A 237 -5.37 -14.31 6.13
CA PHE A 237 -3.99 -13.83 6.14
C PHE A 237 -3.30 -14.12 7.48
N LYS A 238 -2.59 -15.22 7.55
CA LYS A 238 -1.76 -15.53 8.72
C LYS A 238 -0.37 -14.91 8.55
N VAL A 239 -0.11 -13.85 9.32
CA VAL A 239 1.18 -13.14 9.31
C VAL A 239 1.73 -13.15 10.74
N ASP A 240 2.81 -13.87 10.96
CA ASP A 240 3.46 -13.95 12.28
C ASP A 240 4.11 -12.60 12.63
N LYS A 241 4.21 -12.29 13.93
CA LYS A 241 4.86 -11.05 14.41
C LYS A 241 6.29 -10.88 13.88
N LYS A 242 7.05 -11.97 13.73
CA LYS A 242 8.41 -11.96 13.19
C LYS A 242 8.49 -11.57 11.72
N ASP A 243 7.39 -11.70 10.97
CA ASP A 243 7.31 -11.39 9.55
C ASP A 243 6.92 -9.92 9.29
N LEU A 244 6.47 -9.21 10.33
CA LEU A 244 6.16 -7.79 10.24
C LEU A 244 7.42 -6.96 9.98
N TYR A 245 7.29 -5.87 9.22
CA TYR A 245 8.41 -4.96 9.03
C TYR A 245 8.60 -4.13 10.31
N PRO A 246 9.78 -4.22 10.96
CA PRO A 246 9.99 -3.57 12.24
C PRO A 246 9.98 -2.05 12.12
N ILE A 247 9.62 -1.41 13.22
CA ILE A 247 9.92 0.01 13.44
C ILE A 247 11.44 0.16 13.48
N ILE A 248 11.96 1.17 12.81
CA ILE A 248 13.38 1.47 12.81
C ILE A 248 13.54 2.82 13.51
N GLU A 249 14.12 2.76 14.70
CA GLU A 249 14.37 3.95 15.50
C GLU A 249 15.32 4.91 14.78
N THR A 250 14.99 6.19 14.84
CA THR A 250 15.75 7.27 14.22
C THR A 250 16.00 8.38 15.21
N LYS A 251 17.12 9.07 15.03
CA LYS A 251 17.38 10.35 15.69
C LYS A 251 17.23 11.51 14.72
N ASP A 252 16.80 12.63 15.24
CA ASP A 252 16.65 13.86 14.52
C ASP A 252 18.00 14.60 14.45
N VAL A 253 18.34 15.03 13.25
CA VAL A 253 19.55 15.84 13.00
C VAL A 253 19.14 17.17 12.36
N GLU A 254 19.36 18.26 13.10
CA GLU A 254 19.12 19.61 12.57
C GLU A 254 20.17 20.00 11.55
N VAL A 255 19.70 20.58 10.44
CA VAL A 255 20.52 21.17 9.38
C VAL A 255 20.02 22.57 9.07
N LYS A 256 20.86 23.58 9.33
CA LYS A 256 20.57 25.01 9.12
C LYS A 256 21.30 25.62 7.90
N GLY A 257 22.21 24.86 7.32
CA GLY A 257 22.99 25.28 6.15
C GLY A 257 22.70 24.42 4.93
N SER A 258 23.34 24.77 3.84
CA SER A 258 23.34 23.92 2.63
C SER A 258 24.23 22.68 2.85
N ILE A 259 23.88 21.58 2.20
CA ILE A 259 24.70 20.38 2.11
C ILE A 259 25.09 20.20 0.65
N ALA A 260 26.36 20.43 0.32
CA ALA A 260 26.85 20.34 -1.04
C ALA A 260 26.88 18.89 -1.59
N ASP A 261 27.04 17.92 -0.70
CA ASP A 261 27.10 16.50 -1.03
C ASP A 261 26.41 15.66 0.05
N LEU A 262 25.22 15.14 -0.28
CA LEU A 262 24.45 14.30 0.63
C LEU A 262 25.08 12.92 0.83
N ALA A 263 25.93 12.43 -0.09
CA ALA A 263 26.63 11.16 0.10
C ALA A 263 27.74 11.31 1.14
N ALA A 264 28.57 12.36 1.05
CA ALA A 264 29.57 12.66 2.05
C ALA A 264 28.93 12.94 3.42
N PHE A 265 27.81 13.68 3.45
CA PHE A 265 27.04 13.91 4.68
C PHE A 265 26.57 12.58 5.31
N ALA A 266 26.02 11.68 4.52
CA ALA A 266 25.55 10.37 5.00
C ALA A 266 26.70 9.55 5.62
N ILE A 267 27.84 9.49 4.94
CA ILE A 267 29.05 8.80 5.46
C ILE A 267 29.49 9.39 6.79
N ASN A 268 29.52 10.71 6.93
CA ASN A 268 29.86 11.40 8.19
C ASN A 268 28.88 11.04 9.32
N LYS A 269 27.60 10.74 8.99
CA LYS A 269 26.60 10.29 9.97
C LYS A 269 26.63 8.76 10.22
N GLY A 270 27.58 8.03 9.65
CA GLY A 270 27.75 6.58 9.84
C GLY A 270 26.76 5.72 9.04
N ILE A 271 26.14 6.28 8.00
CA ILE A 271 25.23 5.60 7.08
C ILE A 271 25.66 5.83 5.62
N ASN A 272 25.00 5.20 4.68
CA ASN A 272 25.22 5.47 3.25
C ASN A 272 24.12 6.33 2.64
N TYR A 273 24.38 6.85 1.43
CA TYR A 273 23.44 7.71 0.68
C TYR A 273 22.06 7.07 0.49
N LYS A 274 22.00 5.75 0.17
CA LYS A 274 20.72 5.04 0.00
C LYS A 274 19.88 5.08 1.28
N ILE A 275 20.51 4.88 2.43
CA ILE A 275 19.84 4.90 3.73
C ILE A 275 19.39 6.32 4.08
N LEU A 276 20.24 7.32 3.85
CA LEU A 276 19.84 8.71 4.05
C LEU A 276 18.57 9.06 3.27
N LYS A 277 18.52 8.71 1.97
CA LYS A 277 17.38 8.96 1.09
C LYS A 277 16.15 8.10 1.45
N MET A 278 16.34 6.93 2.02
CA MET A 278 15.26 6.04 2.46
C MET A 278 14.50 6.62 3.65
N PHE A 279 15.22 7.23 4.62
CA PHE A 279 14.61 7.86 5.79
C PHE A 279 14.21 9.33 5.55
N ASN A 280 14.73 9.95 4.48
CA ASN A 280 14.41 11.31 4.08
C ASN A 280 14.04 11.35 2.60
N PRO A 281 12.93 10.71 2.18
CA PRO A 281 12.55 10.63 0.76
C PRO A 281 12.19 11.99 0.16
N TRP A 282 11.94 12.98 0.99
CA TRP A 282 11.68 14.37 0.63
C TRP A 282 12.91 15.14 0.12
N LEU A 283 14.12 14.65 0.38
CA LEU A 283 15.34 15.13 -0.28
C LEU A 283 15.37 14.58 -1.71
N ARG A 284 15.23 15.44 -2.73
CA ARG A 284 15.05 14.98 -4.12
C ARG A 284 16.34 15.00 -4.94
N ASP A 285 17.27 15.89 -4.63
CA ASP A 285 18.56 16.02 -5.32
C ASP A 285 19.71 15.29 -4.56
N THR A 286 20.92 15.37 -5.07
CA THR A 286 22.17 14.88 -4.48
C THR A 286 22.78 15.86 -3.47
N LEU A 287 22.20 17.04 -3.38
CA LEU A 287 22.57 18.13 -2.51
C LEU A 287 21.32 18.73 -1.84
N LEU A 288 21.50 19.62 -0.89
CA LEU A 288 20.44 20.43 -0.29
C LEU A 288 20.86 21.91 -0.35
N LYS A 289 20.22 22.68 -1.21
CA LYS A 289 20.36 24.14 -1.20
C LYS A 289 19.50 24.72 -0.10
N ASN A 290 20.08 25.50 0.77
CA ASN A 290 19.38 26.12 1.88
C ASN A 290 19.85 27.58 2.04
N SER A 291 19.62 28.37 1.01
CA SER A 291 20.00 29.81 0.98
C SER A 291 19.25 30.64 2.03
N THR A 292 18.05 30.20 2.40
CA THR A 292 17.21 30.89 3.41
C THR A 292 17.56 30.49 4.84
N ARG A 293 18.49 29.56 5.04
CA ARG A 293 18.87 29.00 6.35
C ARG A 293 17.69 28.46 7.17
N LYS A 294 16.68 27.94 6.49
CA LYS A 294 15.58 27.19 7.11
C LYS A 294 16.15 25.99 7.87
N THR A 295 15.58 25.66 9.00
CA THR A 295 15.96 24.45 9.73
C THR A 295 15.25 23.25 9.14
N TYR A 296 16.02 22.29 8.65
CA TYR A 296 15.54 20.97 8.24
C TYR A 296 15.89 19.94 9.30
N ILE A 297 14.97 19.00 9.53
CA ILE A 297 15.19 17.86 10.42
C ILE A 297 15.36 16.61 9.55
N LEU A 298 16.54 16.03 9.59
CA LEU A 298 16.85 14.78 8.90
C LEU A 298 16.76 13.60 9.86
N LYS A 299 16.04 12.58 9.46
CA LYS A 299 15.95 11.31 10.20
C LYS A 299 17.18 10.45 9.88
N ILE A 300 17.94 10.12 10.89
CA ILE A 300 19.12 9.23 10.79
C ILE A 300 18.83 8.00 11.65
N PRO A 301 18.84 6.77 11.09
CA PRO A 301 18.57 5.57 11.87
C PRO A 301 19.63 5.35 12.95
N GLU A 302 19.20 4.81 14.09
CA GLU A 302 20.10 4.50 15.22
C GLU A 302 21.09 3.40 14.85
N LYS A 303 22.19 3.31 15.61
CA LYS A 303 23.21 2.27 15.40
C LYS A 303 22.58 0.88 15.56
N GLY A 304 22.95 -0.04 14.68
CA GLY A 304 22.40 -1.40 14.70
C GLY A 304 21.11 -1.60 13.89
N PHE A 305 20.59 -0.58 13.23
CA PHE A 305 19.38 -0.66 12.38
C PHE A 305 19.48 -1.69 11.23
N ARG A 306 20.70 -2.03 10.80
CA ARG A 306 20.99 -3.09 9.79
C ARG A 306 21.70 -4.25 10.49
N THR A 307 20.91 -5.15 11.04
CA THR A 307 21.44 -6.44 11.52
C THR A 307 21.50 -7.42 10.35
N LYS A 308 22.59 -8.20 10.27
CA LYS A 308 22.61 -9.35 9.36
C LYS A 308 21.61 -10.38 9.91
N THR A 309 20.64 -10.77 9.11
CA THR A 309 19.89 -12.00 9.37
C THR A 309 20.85 -13.17 9.17
N ASN A 310 21.12 -13.91 10.23
CA ASN A 310 21.87 -15.16 10.17
C ASN A 310 21.09 -16.20 9.39
#